data_4d74e6482daa3726785c2ee6da74773b
#
_entry.id   4d74e6482daa3726785c2ee6da74773b
#
_cell.length_a   1.000
_cell.length_b   1.000
_cell.length_c   1.000
_cell.angle_alpha   90.00
_cell.angle_beta   90.00
_cell.angle_gamma   90.00
#
_symmetry.space_group_name_H-M   'P 1'
#
loop_
_entity.id
_entity.type
_entity.pdbx_description
1 polymer ?
#
loop_
_entity_poly.entity_id
_entity_poly.type
_entity_poly.pdbx_seq_one_letter_code
_entity_poly.pdbx_strand_id
1 'polypeptide(L)'
;MKVKGFLKDVGGASRVTKARLHALHSASDVPETVDPIGDAAREWHPGTLDLVVTAIRDASPTAKTVRFQKVGGGKLPPFYAGQFISLAFTIDGRVLCRPYSISSAPFEARQDPGFVEITVRKSKGDGLICDYINEKLKVGDTLQGSMGLGQFYYEPLRDAKNLVALAGGIGITPFVSMAKEIKNGTMDANLTILYGSASSDDIILKDELDALACDRVRVVHVLSGDEPGWTGERGFLSAALIKKYVKGDATYFICGPQVMYTFLREEVKKLGAPKRRIRFEVFGLPKDVSKCPGYPAEKKDRTFALTVVRGVQKDVIPARASESLVVACERAGIILLTDCRSGECGFCRTKVLSGAYYVSPENDGRRAADRDFNYVHACATYPLSDMTIKIPIV
;
A
#
# COMPACT_ATOMS: atom_id res chain seq x y z
N MET A 1 34.22 -21.05 25.36
CA MET A 1 32.95 -21.41 24.68
C MET A 1 33.10 -22.80 24.08
N LYS A 2 32.44 -23.88 24.62
CA LYS A 2 32.51 -25.23 24.05
C LYS A 2 31.50 -25.29 22.91
N VAL A 3 31.97 -25.35 21.68
CA VAL A 3 31.12 -25.54 20.49
C VAL A 3 30.65 -26.99 20.48
N LYS A 4 29.46 -27.26 21.00
CA LYS A 4 28.82 -28.59 20.92
C LYS A 4 28.36 -28.81 19.48
N GLY A 5 28.86 -29.89 18.87
CA GLY A 5 28.40 -30.31 17.54
C GLY A 5 29.39 -30.10 16.39
N PHE A 6 30.53 -29.45 16.62
CA PHE A 6 31.53 -29.16 15.58
C PHE A 6 31.85 -30.33 14.64
N LEU A 7 32.07 -31.53 15.20
CA LEU A 7 32.37 -32.75 14.39
C LEU A 7 31.15 -33.22 13.58
N LYS A 8 29.92 -33.03 14.08
CA LYS A 8 28.70 -33.32 13.34
C LYS A 8 28.50 -32.31 12.21
N ASP A 9 28.81 -31.02 12.47
CA ASP A 9 28.67 -29.95 11.48
C ASP A 9 29.70 -30.09 10.35
N VAL A 10 30.94 -30.49 10.67
CA VAL A 10 31.99 -30.82 9.68
C VAL A 10 31.57 -32.02 8.83
N GLY A 11 31.04 -33.10 9.46
CA GLY A 11 30.50 -34.23 8.73
C GLY A 11 29.29 -33.90 7.86
N GLY A 12 28.44 -33.00 8.32
CA GLY A 12 27.30 -32.42 7.55
C GLY A 12 27.76 -31.62 6.36
N ALA A 13 28.71 -30.71 6.55
CA ALA A 13 29.29 -29.89 5.48
C ALA A 13 29.96 -30.75 4.43
N SER A 14 30.74 -31.80 4.85
CA SER A 14 31.38 -32.75 3.92
C SER A 14 30.33 -33.49 3.05
N ARG A 15 29.22 -33.95 3.66
CA ARG A 15 28.15 -34.60 2.89
C ARG A 15 27.49 -33.66 1.89
N VAL A 16 27.18 -32.45 2.28
CA VAL A 16 26.60 -31.44 1.40
C VAL A 16 27.57 -31.09 0.24
N THR A 17 28.85 -30.92 0.54
CA THR A 17 29.87 -30.62 -0.48
C THR A 17 29.99 -31.78 -1.47
N LYS A 18 30.04 -33.03 -0.99
CA LYS A 18 30.08 -34.21 -1.87
C LYS A 18 28.82 -34.34 -2.73
N ALA A 19 27.65 -34.11 -2.17
CA ALA A 19 26.39 -34.13 -2.91
C ALA A 19 26.36 -33.02 -4.00
N ARG A 20 26.84 -31.82 -3.68
CA ARG A 20 26.96 -30.72 -4.66
C ARG A 20 27.97 -31.05 -5.77
N LEU A 21 29.13 -31.57 -5.44
CA LEU A 21 30.12 -31.99 -6.44
C LEU A 21 29.56 -33.09 -7.33
N HIS A 22 28.88 -34.06 -6.77
CA HIS A 22 28.20 -35.10 -7.54
C HIS A 22 27.15 -34.51 -8.49
N ALA A 23 26.30 -33.62 -7.98
CA ALA A 23 25.28 -32.93 -8.79
C ALA A 23 25.91 -32.11 -9.93
N LEU A 24 27.01 -31.40 -9.67
CA LEU A 24 27.74 -30.65 -10.70
C LEU A 24 28.33 -31.57 -11.78
N HIS A 25 28.89 -32.74 -11.42
CA HIS A 25 29.44 -33.69 -12.39
C HIS A 25 28.39 -34.45 -13.18
N SER A 26 27.16 -34.58 -12.60
CA SER A 26 26.05 -35.25 -13.25
C SER A 26 25.08 -34.29 -13.93
N ALA A 27 25.33 -32.95 -13.83
CA ALA A 27 24.51 -31.96 -14.46
C ALA A 27 24.57 -32.07 -16.00
N SER A 28 23.45 -31.90 -16.65
CA SER A 28 23.36 -31.82 -18.10
C SER A 28 23.93 -30.48 -18.59
N ASP A 29 24.72 -30.52 -19.66
CA ASP A 29 25.16 -29.31 -20.37
C ASP A 29 24.05 -28.72 -21.26
N VAL A 30 22.94 -29.44 -21.38
CA VAL A 30 21.76 -28.95 -22.11
C VAL A 30 20.93 -28.08 -21.17
N PRO A 31 20.66 -26.82 -21.52
CA PRO A 31 19.79 -25.95 -20.71
C PRO A 31 18.44 -26.60 -20.50
N GLU A 32 17.94 -26.57 -19.27
CA GLU A 32 16.58 -27.02 -18.98
C GLU A 32 15.59 -26.08 -19.68
N THR A 33 14.80 -26.64 -20.60
CA THR A 33 13.84 -25.88 -21.42
C THR A 33 12.51 -25.67 -20.69
N VAL A 34 12.29 -26.40 -19.58
CA VAL A 34 11.09 -26.31 -18.75
C VAL A 34 11.47 -25.99 -17.33
N ASP A 35 11.05 -24.85 -16.82
CA ASP A 35 11.26 -24.41 -15.43
C ASP A 35 9.90 -24.30 -14.72
N PRO A 36 9.30 -25.44 -14.29
CA PRO A 36 7.95 -25.43 -13.72
C PRO A 36 7.85 -24.62 -12.42
N ILE A 37 8.95 -24.51 -11.66
CA ILE A 37 8.99 -23.71 -10.43
C ILE A 37 9.05 -22.22 -10.78
N GLY A 38 9.91 -21.83 -11.69
CA GLY A 38 9.99 -20.45 -12.17
C GLY A 38 8.73 -20.02 -12.93
N ASP A 39 8.11 -20.92 -13.70
CA ASP A 39 6.84 -20.65 -14.37
C ASP A 39 5.72 -20.42 -13.35
N ALA A 40 5.59 -21.27 -12.36
CA ALA A 40 4.65 -21.08 -11.25
C ALA A 40 4.93 -19.79 -10.47
N ALA A 41 6.21 -19.48 -10.20
CA ALA A 41 6.58 -18.24 -9.53
C ALA A 41 6.21 -17.00 -10.37
N ARG A 42 6.41 -17.03 -11.68
CA ARG A 42 6.01 -15.95 -12.60
C ARG A 42 4.49 -15.78 -12.68
N GLU A 43 3.74 -16.89 -12.64
CA GLU A 43 2.27 -16.85 -12.61
C GLU A 43 1.73 -16.24 -11.32
N TRP A 44 2.32 -16.61 -10.18
CA TRP A 44 1.84 -16.18 -8.86
C TRP A 44 2.35 -14.80 -8.45
N HIS A 45 3.51 -14.41 -8.92
CA HIS A 45 4.18 -13.15 -8.61
C HIS A 45 4.71 -12.47 -9.88
N PRO A 46 3.84 -12.12 -10.84
CA PRO A 46 4.27 -11.36 -12.00
C PRO A 46 4.77 -9.99 -11.54
N GLY A 47 5.89 -9.55 -12.10
CA GLY A 47 6.45 -8.22 -11.78
C GLY A 47 5.49 -7.11 -12.18
N THR A 48 4.87 -7.24 -13.35
CA THR A 48 3.93 -6.27 -13.92
C THR A 48 2.82 -7.00 -14.68
N LEU A 49 1.61 -6.48 -14.61
CA LEU A 49 0.41 -6.96 -15.29
C LEU A 49 -0.06 -5.91 -16.27
N ASP A 50 -0.40 -6.32 -17.49
CA ASP A 50 -1.17 -5.50 -18.42
C ASP A 50 -2.66 -5.67 -18.12
N LEU A 51 -3.30 -4.58 -17.72
CA LEU A 51 -4.68 -4.53 -17.26
C LEU A 51 -5.53 -3.68 -18.22
N VAL A 52 -6.78 -4.08 -18.40
CA VAL A 52 -7.77 -3.32 -19.15
C VAL A 52 -8.93 -2.93 -18.24
N VAL A 53 -9.39 -1.69 -18.38
CA VAL A 53 -10.58 -1.19 -17.67
C VAL A 53 -11.82 -1.84 -18.31
N THR A 54 -12.59 -2.60 -17.54
CA THR A 54 -13.79 -3.29 -18.03
C THR A 54 -15.10 -2.72 -17.50
N ALA A 55 -15.05 -1.97 -16.38
CA ALA A 55 -16.21 -1.25 -15.86
C ALA A 55 -15.79 -0.04 -15.04
N ILE A 56 -16.63 0.99 -15.05
CA ILE A 56 -16.53 2.15 -14.17
C ILE A 56 -17.92 2.43 -13.63
N ARG A 57 -18.07 2.54 -12.30
CA ARG A 57 -19.33 2.85 -11.63
C ARG A 57 -19.16 3.87 -10.54
N ASP A 58 -20.19 4.62 -10.23
CA ASP A 58 -20.17 5.54 -9.11
C ASP A 58 -20.25 4.75 -7.78
N ALA A 59 -19.39 5.11 -6.84
CA ALA A 59 -19.35 4.54 -5.49
C ALA A 59 -19.92 5.52 -4.45
N SER A 60 -19.99 6.79 -4.81
CA SER A 60 -20.67 7.90 -4.16
C SER A 60 -20.65 9.11 -5.12
N PRO A 61 -21.30 10.24 -4.82
CA PRO A 61 -21.20 11.47 -5.63
C PRO A 61 -19.76 11.96 -5.82
N THR A 62 -18.84 11.57 -4.93
CA THR A 62 -17.45 12.01 -4.94
C THR A 62 -16.44 10.92 -5.26
N ALA A 63 -16.85 9.68 -5.56
CA ALA A 63 -15.95 8.56 -5.78
C ALA A 63 -16.45 7.60 -6.86
N LYS A 64 -15.51 7.02 -7.60
CA LYS A 64 -15.77 5.98 -8.60
C LYS A 64 -15.05 4.68 -8.26
N THR A 65 -15.67 3.57 -8.59
CA THR A 65 -15.05 2.25 -8.62
C THR A 65 -14.70 1.89 -10.06
N VAL A 66 -13.46 1.47 -10.26
CA VAL A 66 -12.92 1.03 -11.55
C VAL A 66 -12.57 -0.45 -11.46
N ARG A 67 -13.06 -1.24 -12.41
CA ARG A 67 -12.76 -2.67 -12.53
C ARG A 67 -11.72 -2.89 -13.62
N PHE A 68 -10.73 -3.71 -13.27
CA PHE A 68 -9.67 -4.12 -14.17
C PHE A 68 -9.70 -5.64 -14.35
N GLN A 69 -9.42 -6.08 -15.55
CA GLN A 69 -9.13 -7.47 -15.90
C GLN A 69 -7.75 -7.56 -16.57
N LYS A 70 -7.17 -8.74 -16.61
CA LYS A 70 -5.95 -8.98 -17.37
C LYS A 70 -6.22 -8.82 -18.86
N VAL A 71 -5.36 -8.14 -19.58
CA VAL A 71 -5.42 -8.12 -21.05
C VAL A 71 -5.31 -9.55 -21.57
N GLY A 72 -6.23 -9.95 -22.44
CA GLY A 72 -6.33 -11.33 -22.92
C GLY A 72 -7.13 -12.27 -22.00
N GLY A 73 -7.68 -11.78 -20.88
CA GLY A 73 -8.50 -12.56 -19.96
C GLY A 73 -7.70 -13.46 -19.01
N GLY A 74 -8.39 -14.45 -18.42
CA GLY A 74 -7.81 -15.39 -17.47
C GLY A 74 -7.84 -14.89 -16.04
N LYS A 75 -7.26 -15.68 -15.13
CA LYS A 75 -7.17 -15.38 -13.70
C LYS A 75 -6.13 -14.30 -13.43
N LEU A 76 -6.35 -13.52 -12.38
CA LEU A 76 -5.35 -12.62 -11.83
C LEU A 76 -4.53 -13.33 -10.74
N PRO A 77 -3.31 -12.84 -10.44
CA PRO A 77 -2.49 -13.36 -9.35
C PRO A 77 -3.22 -13.34 -8.01
N PRO A 78 -2.91 -14.27 -7.10
CA PRO A 78 -3.51 -14.30 -5.78
C PRO A 78 -3.06 -13.07 -4.96
N PHE A 79 -3.95 -12.58 -4.11
CA PHE A 79 -3.67 -11.55 -3.12
C PHE A 79 -4.47 -11.81 -1.85
N TYR A 80 -4.16 -11.12 -0.76
CA TYR A 80 -4.92 -11.14 0.49
C TYR A 80 -5.82 -9.91 0.58
N ALA A 81 -7.06 -10.10 1.09
CA ALA A 81 -7.98 -8.99 1.33
C ALA A 81 -7.35 -7.93 2.24
N GLY A 82 -7.33 -6.69 1.77
CA GLY A 82 -6.65 -5.57 2.42
C GLY A 82 -5.34 -5.15 1.75
N GLN A 83 -4.79 -5.95 0.85
CA GLN A 83 -3.62 -5.54 0.04
C GLN A 83 -4.00 -4.51 -1.03
N PHE A 84 -2.98 -3.89 -1.62
CA PHE A 84 -3.14 -2.88 -2.64
C PHE A 84 -2.54 -3.28 -4.00
N ILE A 85 -2.94 -2.58 -5.04
CA ILE A 85 -2.36 -2.60 -6.37
C ILE A 85 -1.67 -1.25 -6.62
N SER A 86 -0.48 -1.27 -7.21
CA SER A 86 0.20 -0.07 -7.72
C SER A 86 -0.06 0.03 -9.21
N LEU A 87 -0.70 1.11 -9.67
CA LEU A 87 -1.05 1.36 -11.07
C LEU A 87 -0.15 2.44 -11.65
N ALA A 88 0.35 2.21 -12.86
CA ALA A 88 1.18 3.13 -13.63
C ALA A 88 0.31 3.87 -14.67
N PHE A 89 0.29 5.18 -14.58
CA PHE A 89 -0.42 6.07 -15.50
C PHE A 89 0.58 6.85 -16.35
N THR A 90 0.39 6.87 -17.66
CA THR A 90 1.18 7.72 -18.55
C THR A 90 0.40 9.02 -18.82
N ILE A 91 0.87 10.13 -18.28
CA ILE A 91 0.26 11.45 -18.44
C ILE A 91 1.32 12.42 -18.94
N ASP A 92 1.06 13.05 -20.07
CA ASP A 92 1.98 13.99 -20.73
C ASP A 92 3.40 13.40 -20.90
N GLY A 93 3.47 12.11 -21.30
CA GLY A 93 4.72 11.39 -21.50
C GLY A 93 5.47 10.97 -20.23
N ARG A 94 4.87 11.19 -19.06
CA ARG A 94 5.45 10.82 -17.74
C ARG A 94 4.73 9.63 -17.15
N VAL A 95 5.49 8.66 -16.63
CA VAL A 95 4.95 7.50 -15.93
C VAL A 95 4.81 7.82 -14.44
N LEU A 96 3.58 7.77 -13.94
CA LEU A 96 3.23 8.11 -12.57
C LEU A 96 2.58 6.91 -11.88
N CYS A 97 3.26 6.28 -10.92
CA CYS A 97 2.71 5.14 -10.17
C CYS A 97 1.94 5.61 -8.94
N ARG A 98 0.76 4.99 -8.69
CA ARG A 98 -0.05 5.26 -7.49
C ARG A 98 -0.63 3.97 -6.91
N PRO A 99 -0.53 3.80 -5.58
CA PRO A 99 -1.14 2.66 -4.88
C PRO A 99 -2.62 2.90 -4.62
N TYR A 100 -3.40 1.84 -4.74
CA TYR A 100 -4.82 1.81 -4.41
C TYR A 100 -5.15 0.50 -3.68
N SER A 101 -5.78 0.57 -2.50
CA SER A 101 -6.32 -0.64 -1.87
C SER A 101 -7.28 -1.33 -2.81
N ILE A 102 -7.16 -2.64 -2.93
CA ILE A 102 -8.09 -3.45 -3.74
C ILE A 102 -9.41 -3.56 -2.97
N SER A 103 -10.51 -3.10 -3.58
CA SER A 103 -11.86 -3.14 -2.99
C SER A 103 -12.67 -4.35 -3.42
N SER A 104 -12.23 -5.09 -4.45
CA SER A 104 -12.74 -6.44 -4.76
C SER A 104 -12.14 -7.49 -3.83
N ALA A 105 -12.73 -8.69 -3.83
CA ALA A 105 -12.24 -9.79 -3.01
C ALA A 105 -11.22 -10.68 -3.76
N PRO A 106 -10.30 -11.33 -3.05
CA PRO A 106 -9.39 -12.32 -3.63
C PRO A 106 -10.07 -13.43 -4.44
N PHE A 107 -11.25 -13.91 -4.02
CA PHE A 107 -11.97 -14.94 -4.78
C PHE A 107 -12.46 -14.43 -6.15
N GLU A 108 -12.74 -13.13 -6.30
CA GLU A 108 -13.17 -12.52 -7.56
C GLU A 108 -12.01 -12.48 -8.59
N ALA A 109 -10.77 -12.28 -8.12
CA ALA A 109 -9.58 -12.32 -8.96
C ALA A 109 -9.27 -13.73 -9.50
N ARG A 110 -9.70 -14.78 -8.78
CA ARG A 110 -9.49 -16.19 -9.15
C ARG A 110 -10.56 -16.75 -10.11
N GLN A 111 -11.58 -15.97 -10.44
CA GLN A 111 -12.55 -16.33 -11.48
C GLN A 111 -11.88 -16.32 -12.86
N ASP A 112 -12.58 -16.82 -13.86
CA ASP A 112 -12.13 -16.75 -15.25
C ASP A 112 -13.27 -16.20 -16.13
N PRO A 113 -13.17 -14.95 -16.60
CA PRO A 113 -12.11 -13.98 -16.33
C PRO A 113 -12.17 -13.41 -14.90
N GLY A 114 -11.01 -13.32 -14.26
CA GLY A 114 -10.84 -12.70 -12.96
C GLY A 114 -10.77 -11.17 -13.05
N PHE A 115 -11.14 -10.49 -11.97
CA PHE A 115 -11.04 -9.03 -11.92
C PHE A 115 -10.58 -8.51 -10.56
N VAL A 116 -10.05 -7.28 -10.57
CA VAL A 116 -9.83 -6.47 -9.39
C VAL A 116 -10.52 -5.12 -9.53
N GLU A 117 -10.95 -4.56 -8.40
CA GLU A 117 -11.54 -3.22 -8.33
C GLU A 117 -10.75 -2.33 -7.40
N ILE A 118 -10.63 -1.08 -7.78
CA ILE A 118 -10.21 0.01 -6.91
C ILE A 118 -11.34 1.03 -6.81
N THR A 119 -11.42 1.71 -5.67
CA THR A 119 -12.36 2.83 -5.52
C THR A 119 -11.55 4.08 -5.24
N VAL A 120 -11.79 5.13 -6.03
CA VAL A 120 -10.97 6.34 -6.01
C VAL A 120 -11.87 7.56 -5.82
N ARG A 121 -11.58 8.33 -4.76
CA ARG A 121 -12.27 9.58 -4.48
C ARG A 121 -11.68 10.72 -5.30
N LYS A 122 -12.52 11.58 -5.85
CA LYS A 122 -12.12 12.82 -6.50
C LYS A 122 -11.33 13.70 -5.53
N SER A 123 -10.28 14.33 -6.00
CA SER A 123 -9.48 15.23 -5.18
C SER A 123 -10.27 16.49 -4.79
N LYS A 124 -9.94 17.06 -3.62
CA LYS A 124 -10.41 18.39 -3.22
C LYS A 124 -9.41 19.50 -3.59
N GLY A 125 -8.55 19.26 -4.59
CA GLY A 125 -7.49 20.15 -5.05
C GLY A 125 -6.73 19.50 -6.20
N ASP A 126 -5.45 19.78 -6.39
CA ASP A 126 -4.64 19.30 -7.51
C ASP A 126 -4.30 17.79 -7.39
N GLY A 127 -5.30 16.95 -7.58
CA GLY A 127 -5.17 15.48 -7.52
C GLY A 127 -4.98 14.86 -8.90
N LEU A 128 -3.91 15.18 -9.61
CA LEU A 128 -3.66 14.82 -11.01
C LEU A 128 -4.16 13.42 -11.39
N ILE A 129 -3.80 12.38 -10.64
CA ILE A 129 -4.21 11.00 -10.96
C ILE A 129 -5.64 10.70 -10.51
N CYS A 130 -6.05 11.19 -9.33
CA CYS A 130 -7.44 11.00 -8.87
C CYS A 130 -8.43 11.67 -9.82
N ASP A 131 -8.10 12.86 -10.31
CA ASP A 131 -8.93 13.60 -11.27
C ASP A 131 -8.90 12.92 -12.63
N TYR A 132 -7.74 12.43 -13.09
CA TYR A 132 -7.64 11.62 -14.32
C TYR A 132 -8.56 10.39 -14.26
N ILE A 133 -8.54 9.63 -13.16
CA ILE A 133 -9.39 8.44 -12.99
C ILE A 133 -10.87 8.81 -12.98
N ASN A 134 -11.23 9.90 -12.32
CA ASN A 134 -12.64 10.29 -12.18
C ASN A 134 -13.22 10.94 -13.43
N GLU A 135 -12.38 11.57 -14.29
CA GLU A 135 -12.85 12.42 -15.38
C GLU A 135 -12.44 11.93 -16.77
N LYS A 136 -11.29 11.25 -16.91
CA LYS A 136 -10.69 10.93 -18.21
C LYS A 136 -10.60 9.45 -18.50
N LEU A 137 -10.41 8.60 -17.48
CA LEU A 137 -10.29 7.15 -17.65
C LEU A 137 -11.57 6.56 -18.20
N LYS A 138 -11.48 5.64 -19.17
CA LYS A 138 -12.62 5.03 -19.87
C LYS A 138 -12.50 3.52 -19.88
N VAL A 139 -13.64 2.86 -20.06
CA VAL A 139 -13.71 1.43 -20.37
C VAL A 139 -12.96 1.18 -21.69
N GLY A 140 -12.08 0.18 -21.69
CA GLY A 140 -11.17 -0.14 -22.79
C GLY A 140 -9.76 0.43 -22.64
N ASP A 141 -9.53 1.41 -21.77
CA ASP A 141 -8.18 1.91 -21.49
C ASP A 141 -7.33 0.80 -20.86
N THR A 142 -6.03 0.81 -21.18
CA THR A 142 -5.07 -0.15 -20.65
C THR A 142 -4.05 0.53 -19.76
N LEU A 143 -3.67 -0.14 -18.67
CA LEU A 143 -2.71 0.31 -17.68
C LEU A 143 -1.80 -0.84 -17.27
N GLN A 144 -0.60 -0.50 -16.80
CA GLN A 144 0.24 -1.48 -16.13
C GLN A 144 0.07 -1.40 -14.61
N GLY A 145 0.18 -2.55 -13.93
CA GLY A 145 0.05 -2.61 -12.49
C GLY A 145 0.80 -3.76 -11.86
N SER A 146 1.19 -3.59 -10.62
CA SER A 146 1.70 -4.64 -9.72
C SER A 146 0.73 -4.81 -8.57
N MET A 147 0.30 -6.04 -8.27
CA MET A 147 -0.73 -6.30 -7.28
C MET A 147 -0.27 -7.26 -6.18
N GLY A 148 -1.10 -7.42 -5.14
CA GLY A 148 -0.77 -8.26 -3.99
C GLY A 148 0.27 -7.62 -3.08
N LEU A 149 0.31 -6.28 -3.04
CA LEU A 149 1.32 -5.52 -2.29
C LEU A 149 0.79 -5.11 -0.90
N GLY A 150 1.71 -4.91 0.04
CA GLY A 150 1.39 -4.44 1.39
C GLY A 150 1.17 -5.56 2.41
N GLN A 151 1.14 -5.16 3.70
CA GLN A 151 1.06 -6.05 4.87
C GLN A 151 -0.24 -5.86 5.66
N PHE A 152 -1.19 -5.12 5.10
CA PHE A 152 -2.45 -4.77 5.75
C PHE A 152 -3.54 -5.82 5.46
N TYR A 153 -3.30 -7.05 5.91
CA TYR A 153 -4.22 -8.18 5.76
C TYR A 153 -4.31 -9.01 7.03
N TYR A 154 -5.36 -9.80 7.16
CA TYR A 154 -5.57 -10.72 8.26
C TYR A 154 -4.60 -11.90 8.17
N GLU A 155 -3.87 -12.15 9.26
CA GLU A 155 -2.96 -13.28 9.43
C GLU A 155 -3.35 -14.05 10.71
N PRO A 156 -3.92 -15.29 10.59
CA PRO A 156 -4.45 -16.03 11.74
C PRO A 156 -3.43 -16.28 12.86
N LEU A 157 -2.13 -16.41 12.52
CA LEU A 157 -1.07 -16.62 13.51
C LEU A 157 -0.69 -15.35 14.27
N ARG A 158 -1.06 -14.19 13.74
CA ARG A 158 -0.69 -12.86 14.27
C ARG A 158 -1.89 -12.15 14.89
N ASP A 159 -3.05 -12.24 14.27
CA ASP A 159 -4.21 -11.42 14.54
C ASP A 159 -5.28 -12.18 15.35
N ALA A 160 -6.14 -11.47 16.07
CA ALA A 160 -7.31 -12.06 16.69
C ALA A 160 -8.35 -12.42 15.63
N LYS A 161 -9.22 -13.39 15.92
CA LYS A 161 -10.35 -13.74 15.06
C LYS A 161 -11.36 -12.60 14.92
N ASN A 162 -11.48 -11.75 15.94
CA ASN A 162 -12.32 -10.55 15.89
C ASN A 162 -11.49 -9.37 15.36
N LEU A 163 -11.86 -8.88 14.20
CA LEU A 163 -11.23 -7.73 13.54
C LEU A 163 -12.11 -6.50 13.73
N VAL A 164 -11.49 -5.38 14.01
CA VAL A 164 -12.13 -4.08 14.13
C VAL A 164 -11.55 -3.15 13.09
N ALA A 165 -12.34 -2.81 12.10
CA ALA A 165 -11.99 -1.84 11.08
C ALA A 165 -12.40 -0.44 11.54
N LEU A 166 -11.43 0.45 11.67
CA LEU A 166 -11.64 1.88 11.92
C LEU A 166 -11.38 2.61 10.61
N ALA A 167 -12.45 2.85 9.86
CA ALA A 167 -12.40 3.40 8.51
C ALA A 167 -12.78 4.87 8.47
N GLY A 168 -12.12 5.66 7.63
CA GLY A 168 -12.49 7.06 7.36
C GLY A 168 -12.52 7.37 5.87
N GLY A 169 -13.67 7.83 5.35
CA GLY A 169 -13.85 8.19 3.95
C GLY A 169 -13.40 7.07 3.01
N ILE A 170 -12.47 7.38 2.07
CA ILE A 170 -11.97 6.37 1.10
C ILE A 170 -11.18 5.22 1.74
N GLY A 171 -10.74 5.35 2.99
CA GLY A 171 -10.08 4.28 3.74
C GLY A 171 -10.97 3.07 4.04
N ILE A 172 -12.20 3.05 3.57
CA ILE A 172 -13.12 1.90 3.64
C ILE A 172 -12.73 0.77 2.70
N THR A 173 -11.99 1.05 1.61
CA THR A 173 -11.73 0.12 0.51
C THR A 173 -11.10 -1.22 0.93
N PRO A 174 -10.07 -1.31 1.77
CA PRO A 174 -9.52 -2.60 2.18
C PRO A 174 -10.51 -3.44 2.99
N PHE A 175 -11.41 -2.78 3.71
CA PHE A 175 -12.40 -3.47 4.56
C PHE A 175 -13.58 -4.01 3.76
N VAL A 176 -13.92 -3.41 2.63
CA VAL A 176 -14.88 -3.98 1.67
C VAL A 176 -14.37 -5.32 1.14
N SER A 177 -13.09 -5.39 0.75
CA SER A 177 -12.44 -6.64 0.33
C SER A 177 -12.48 -7.71 1.42
N MET A 178 -12.15 -7.34 2.68
CA MET A 178 -12.22 -8.26 3.84
C MET A 178 -13.65 -8.73 4.11
N ALA A 179 -14.63 -7.83 4.07
CA ALA A 179 -16.04 -8.16 4.31
C ALA A 179 -16.58 -9.12 3.25
N LYS A 180 -16.22 -8.94 1.98
CA LYS A 180 -16.56 -9.87 0.89
C LYS A 180 -15.99 -11.27 1.13
N GLU A 181 -14.70 -11.38 1.48
CA GLU A 181 -14.04 -12.68 1.78
C GLU A 181 -14.69 -13.39 2.97
N ILE A 182 -15.05 -12.66 4.03
CA ILE A 182 -15.72 -13.22 5.21
C ILE A 182 -17.12 -13.70 4.83
N LYS A 183 -17.91 -12.89 4.10
CA LYS A 183 -19.25 -13.25 3.66
C LYS A 183 -19.24 -14.44 2.72
N ASN A 184 -18.24 -14.55 1.84
CA ASN A 184 -18.03 -15.69 0.95
C ASN A 184 -17.56 -16.96 1.69
N GLY A 185 -17.14 -16.87 2.95
CA GLY A 185 -16.66 -17.99 3.75
C GLY A 185 -15.20 -18.37 3.50
N THR A 186 -14.47 -17.61 2.71
CA THR A 186 -13.05 -17.84 2.38
C THR A 186 -12.09 -17.24 3.41
N MET A 187 -12.56 -16.33 4.27
CA MET A 187 -11.80 -15.77 5.40
C MET A 187 -12.51 -16.09 6.71
N ASP A 188 -11.85 -16.88 7.57
CA ASP A 188 -12.41 -17.27 8.89
C ASP A 188 -12.11 -16.23 9.97
N ALA A 189 -12.81 -15.11 9.92
CA ALA A 189 -12.75 -14.02 10.89
C ALA A 189 -14.15 -13.39 11.10
N ASN A 190 -14.27 -12.60 12.17
CA ASN A 190 -15.41 -11.70 12.39
C ASN A 190 -14.92 -10.26 12.18
N LEU A 191 -15.73 -9.42 11.54
CA LEU A 191 -15.34 -8.05 11.22
C LEU A 191 -16.41 -7.06 11.72
N THR A 192 -15.99 -6.13 12.58
CA THR A 192 -16.81 -4.96 12.95
C THR A 192 -16.21 -3.73 12.29
N ILE A 193 -16.93 -3.12 11.36
CA ILE A 193 -16.54 -1.90 10.65
C ILE A 193 -17.19 -0.71 11.36
N LEU A 194 -16.37 0.19 11.92
CA LEU A 194 -16.80 1.50 12.38
C LEU A 194 -16.35 2.50 11.32
N TYR A 195 -17.30 3.02 10.55
CA TYR A 195 -17.03 3.81 9.36
C TYR A 195 -17.41 5.27 9.54
N GLY A 196 -16.39 6.14 9.67
CA GLY A 196 -16.53 7.59 9.81
C GLY A 196 -16.65 8.29 8.46
N SER A 197 -17.74 9.07 8.29
CA SER A 197 -18.00 9.92 7.14
C SER A 197 -18.38 11.33 7.58
N ALA A 198 -18.24 12.31 6.69
CA ALA A 198 -18.60 13.69 7.01
C ALA A 198 -20.13 13.89 6.95
N SER A 199 -20.81 13.28 5.99
CA SER A 199 -22.24 13.32 5.76
C SER A 199 -22.74 11.98 5.22
N SER A 200 -24.04 11.73 5.20
CA SER A 200 -24.65 10.52 4.66
C SER A 200 -24.38 10.36 3.15
N ASP A 201 -24.39 11.43 2.38
CA ASP A 201 -24.10 11.43 0.95
C ASP A 201 -22.64 11.12 0.61
N ASP A 202 -21.74 11.28 1.59
CA ASP A 202 -20.31 11.03 1.43
C ASP A 202 -19.90 9.62 1.93
N ILE A 203 -20.87 8.76 2.26
CA ILE A 203 -20.60 7.36 2.61
C ILE A 203 -20.29 6.59 1.33
N ILE A 204 -19.01 6.36 1.07
CA ILE A 204 -18.53 5.66 -0.12
C ILE A 204 -18.88 4.16 0.00
N LEU A 205 -19.40 3.55 -1.07
CA LEU A 205 -19.82 2.15 -1.14
C LEU A 205 -20.90 1.77 -0.12
N LYS A 206 -21.78 2.71 0.26
CA LYS A 206 -22.79 2.50 1.33
C LYS A 206 -23.65 1.27 1.08
N ASP A 207 -24.32 1.19 -0.06
CA ASP A 207 -25.25 0.09 -0.37
C ASP A 207 -24.53 -1.26 -0.44
N GLU A 208 -23.30 -1.27 -0.98
CA GLU A 208 -22.46 -2.46 -1.04
C GLU A 208 -22.05 -2.93 0.37
N LEU A 209 -21.67 -2.01 1.25
CA LEU A 209 -21.33 -2.31 2.65
C LEU A 209 -22.54 -2.83 3.44
N ASP A 210 -23.69 -2.17 3.29
CA ASP A 210 -24.92 -2.57 3.98
C ASP A 210 -25.37 -3.97 3.51
N ALA A 211 -25.21 -4.28 2.22
CA ALA A 211 -25.48 -5.61 1.69
C ALA A 211 -24.47 -6.68 2.15
N LEU A 212 -23.26 -6.30 2.57
CA LEU A 212 -22.25 -7.22 3.10
C LEU A 212 -22.49 -7.61 4.56
N ALA A 213 -23.34 -6.89 5.29
CA ALA A 213 -23.68 -7.20 6.68
C ALA A 213 -24.25 -8.62 6.82
N CYS A 214 -23.76 -9.37 7.81
CA CYS A 214 -24.17 -10.73 8.15
C CYS A 214 -23.74 -11.06 9.59
N ASP A 215 -23.98 -12.27 10.08
CA ASP A 215 -23.62 -12.69 11.44
C ASP A 215 -22.14 -12.43 11.80
N ARG A 216 -21.26 -12.49 10.81
CA ARG A 216 -19.80 -12.28 10.97
C ARG A 216 -19.31 -10.92 10.53
N VAL A 217 -20.13 -10.12 9.86
CA VAL A 217 -19.78 -8.77 9.37
C VAL A 217 -20.80 -7.76 9.89
N ARG A 218 -20.36 -6.87 10.77
CA ARG A 218 -21.15 -5.76 11.29
C ARG A 218 -20.65 -4.44 10.71
N VAL A 219 -21.55 -3.62 10.19
CA VAL A 219 -21.26 -2.27 9.69
C VAL A 219 -21.96 -1.24 10.56
N VAL A 220 -21.21 -0.24 11.01
CA VAL A 220 -21.71 0.88 11.81
C VAL A 220 -21.23 2.17 11.15
N HIS A 221 -22.17 2.91 10.58
CA HIS A 221 -21.89 4.23 10.01
C HIS A 221 -21.88 5.30 11.10
N VAL A 222 -20.87 6.16 11.10
CA VAL A 222 -20.65 7.23 12.08
C VAL A 222 -20.51 8.56 11.33
N LEU A 223 -21.41 9.50 11.55
CA LEU A 223 -21.29 10.83 10.93
C LEU A 223 -20.63 11.83 11.86
N SER A 224 -19.60 12.52 11.36
CA SER A 224 -18.96 13.61 12.09
C SER A 224 -19.63 14.97 11.88
N GLY A 225 -20.41 15.13 10.81
CA GLY A 225 -21.21 16.31 10.54
C GLY A 225 -22.54 16.31 11.30
N ASP A 226 -23.11 17.50 11.49
CA ASP A 226 -24.46 17.67 12.03
C ASP A 226 -25.46 17.56 10.86
N GLU A 227 -26.17 16.44 10.80
CA GLU A 227 -27.12 16.14 9.75
C GLU A 227 -28.49 15.80 10.38
N PRO A 228 -29.49 16.69 10.24
CA PRO A 228 -30.84 16.44 10.73
C PRO A 228 -31.43 15.16 10.13
N GLY A 229 -32.05 14.33 10.96
CA GLY A 229 -32.65 13.06 10.53
C GLY A 229 -31.72 11.85 10.53
N TRP A 230 -30.42 12.02 10.73
CA TRP A 230 -29.51 10.88 10.92
C TRP A 230 -29.78 10.14 12.24
N THR A 231 -30.09 8.86 12.15
CA THR A 231 -30.44 8.00 13.30
C THR A 231 -29.28 7.11 13.75
N GLY A 232 -28.18 7.05 12.99
CA GLY A 232 -26.98 6.29 13.32
C GLY A 232 -26.06 6.99 14.33
N GLU A 233 -24.86 6.44 14.50
CA GLU A 233 -23.86 7.02 15.40
C GLU A 233 -23.34 8.39 14.91
N ARG A 234 -23.00 9.27 15.87
CA ARG A 234 -22.50 10.62 15.61
C ARG A 234 -21.13 10.85 16.26
N GLY A 235 -20.35 11.75 15.69
CA GLY A 235 -19.05 12.18 16.19
C GLY A 235 -17.87 11.45 15.54
N PHE A 236 -16.83 11.20 16.32
CA PHE A 236 -15.60 10.57 15.86
C PHE A 236 -15.46 9.16 16.43
N LEU A 237 -14.60 8.34 15.83
CA LEU A 237 -14.32 6.96 16.24
C LEU A 237 -13.51 6.93 17.56
N SER A 238 -14.13 7.42 18.64
CA SER A 238 -13.52 7.50 19.98
C SER A 238 -13.42 6.12 20.64
N ALA A 239 -12.56 6.00 21.64
CA ALA A 239 -12.46 4.79 22.46
C ALA A 239 -13.79 4.40 23.11
N ALA A 240 -14.62 5.37 23.50
CA ALA A 240 -15.95 5.15 24.06
C ALA A 240 -16.89 4.50 23.03
N LEU A 241 -16.90 5.03 21.80
CA LEU A 241 -17.68 4.46 20.71
C LEU A 241 -17.19 3.04 20.34
N ILE A 242 -15.87 2.85 20.24
CA ILE A 242 -15.31 1.53 19.93
C ILE A 242 -15.72 0.50 20.98
N LYS A 243 -15.63 0.82 22.28
CA LYS A 243 -16.04 -0.07 23.39
C LYS A 243 -17.52 -0.44 23.36
N LYS A 244 -18.37 0.39 22.77
CA LYS A 244 -19.82 0.09 22.60
C LYS A 244 -20.03 -1.13 21.70
N TYR A 245 -19.21 -1.30 20.67
CA TYR A 245 -19.36 -2.33 19.64
C TYR A 245 -18.39 -3.49 19.76
N VAL A 246 -17.27 -3.31 20.44
CA VAL A 246 -16.17 -4.27 20.50
C VAL A 246 -15.97 -4.75 21.93
N LYS A 247 -16.03 -6.08 22.11
CA LYS A 247 -15.79 -6.76 23.39
C LYS A 247 -14.74 -7.85 23.20
N GLY A 248 -13.87 -8.00 24.21
CA GLY A 248 -12.85 -9.05 24.24
C GLY A 248 -11.61 -8.77 23.38
N ASP A 249 -10.86 -9.84 23.04
CA ASP A 249 -9.63 -9.73 22.23
C ASP A 249 -9.97 -9.40 20.79
N ALA A 250 -9.32 -8.38 20.25
CA ALA A 250 -9.53 -7.91 18.89
C ALA A 250 -8.24 -7.37 18.28
N THR A 251 -8.14 -7.43 16.95
CA THR A 251 -7.11 -6.72 16.18
C THR A 251 -7.74 -5.53 15.46
N TYR A 252 -7.15 -4.36 15.64
CA TYR A 252 -7.61 -3.09 15.09
C TYR A 252 -6.88 -2.78 13.80
N PHE A 253 -7.64 -2.63 12.73
CA PHE A 253 -7.17 -2.20 11.42
C PHE A 253 -7.64 -0.78 11.15
N ILE A 254 -6.74 0.14 10.85
CA ILE A 254 -7.00 1.57 10.76
C ILE A 254 -6.60 2.08 9.39
N CYS A 255 -7.55 2.61 8.63
CA CYS A 255 -7.32 3.20 7.32
C CYS A 255 -8.22 4.42 7.11
N GLY A 256 -7.62 5.55 6.72
CA GLY A 256 -8.36 6.80 6.55
C GLY A 256 -7.46 8.01 6.26
N PRO A 257 -7.96 9.23 6.42
CA PRO A 257 -7.18 10.45 6.21
C PRO A 257 -6.12 10.66 7.30
N GLN A 258 -5.06 11.39 6.97
CA GLN A 258 -3.90 11.63 7.85
C GLN A 258 -4.29 12.10 9.28
N VAL A 259 -5.24 13.01 9.38
CA VAL A 259 -5.71 13.54 10.68
C VAL A 259 -6.32 12.45 11.56
N MET A 260 -6.90 11.42 10.97
CA MET A 260 -7.52 10.31 11.69
C MET A 260 -6.47 9.41 12.35
N TYR A 261 -5.30 9.23 11.75
CA TYR A 261 -4.23 8.40 12.34
C TYR A 261 -3.72 8.98 13.66
N THR A 262 -3.46 10.29 13.70
CA THR A 262 -3.02 10.97 14.94
C THR A 262 -4.07 10.82 16.04
N PHE A 263 -5.33 11.06 15.71
CA PHE A 263 -6.44 10.90 16.65
C PHE A 263 -6.58 9.45 17.14
N LEU A 264 -6.66 8.49 16.23
CA LEU A 264 -6.90 7.09 16.58
C LEU A 264 -5.70 6.44 17.30
N ARG A 265 -4.47 6.88 17.08
CA ARG A 265 -3.31 6.39 17.86
C ARG A 265 -3.52 6.61 19.36
N GLU A 266 -4.10 7.74 19.73
CA GLU A 266 -4.39 8.05 21.15
C GLU A 266 -5.66 7.31 21.63
N GLU A 267 -6.69 7.20 20.81
CA GLU A 267 -7.92 6.51 21.18
C GLU A 267 -7.73 4.99 21.37
N VAL A 268 -6.98 4.32 20.48
CA VAL A 268 -6.70 2.87 20.63
C VAL A 268 -5.79 2.57 21.82
N LYS A 269 -4.91 3.48 22.24
CA LYS A 269 -4.14 3.32 23.49
C LYS A 269 -5.07 3.22 24.70
N LYS A 270 -6.16 4.00 24.75
CA LYS A 270 -7.17 3.97 25.83
C LYS A 270 -7.95 2.64 25.89
N LEU A 271 -7.90 1.85 24.83
CA LEU A 271 -8.50 0.51 24.79
C LEU A 271 -7.62 -0.55 25.46
N GLY A 272 -6.35 -0.25 25.74
CA GLY A 272 -5.40 -1.21 26.28
C GLY A 272 -4.93 -2.27 25.27
N ALA A 273 -5.18 -2.06 23.99
CA ALA A 273 -4.76 -2.99 22.94
C ALA A 273 -3.24 -3.04 22.80
N PRO A 274 -2.61 -4.22 22.78
CA PRO A 274 -1.16 -4.33 22.60
C PRO A 274 -0.76 -3.88 21.19
N LYS A 275 0.41 -3.26 21.04
CA LYS A 275 0.89 -2.74 19.74
C LYS A 275 0.79 -3.76 18.60
N ARG A 276 1.06 -5.04 18.88
CA ARG A 276 0.96 -6.14 17.90
C ARG A 276 -0.45 -6.35 17.35
N ARG A 277 -1.49 -5.82 18.00
CA ARG A 277 -2.91 -5.90 17.59
C ARG A 277 -3.40 -4.63 16.91
N ILE A 278 -2.52 -3.71 16.56
CA ILE A 278 -2.88 -2.44 15.92
C ILE A 278 -2.15 -2.35 14.58
N ARG A 279 -2.92 -2.21 13.50
CA ARG A 279 -2.46 -2.11 12.12
C ARG A 279 -2.87 -0.76 11.55
N PHE A 280 -1.95 -0.12 10.87
CA PHE A 280 -2.22 1.10 10.12
C PHE A 280 -1.91 0.86 8.65
N GLU A 281 -2.82 1.26 7.78
CA GLU A 281 -2.54 1.39 6.34
C GLU A 281 -2.47 2.88 6.02
N VAL A 282 -1.28 3.37 5.82
CA VAL A 282 -1.04 4.80 5.58
C VAL A 282 -0.71 4.97 4.10
N PHE A 283 -1.61 5.62 3.36
CA PHE A 283 -1.35 6.03 1.99
C PHE A 283 -0.97 7.50 1.92
N GLY A 284 0.12 7.76 1.20
CA GLY A 284 0.60 9.11 0.93
C GLY A 284 1.48 9.68 2.03
N LEU A 285 1.94 10.87 1.76
CA LEU A 285 2.86 11.66 2.56
C LEU A 285 2.13 12.85 3.17
N PRO A 286 2.73 13.51 4.17
CA PRO A 286 2.18 14.76 4.68
C PRO A 286 1.94 15.75 3.54
N LYS A 287 0.75 16.37 3.49
CA LYS A 287 0.43 17.40 2.50
C LYS A 287 1.37 18.62 2.59
N ASP A 288 1.82 18.92 3.79
CA ASP A 288 2.75 20.00 4.08
C ASP A 288 3.84 19.47 5.04
N VAL A 289 4.96 19.06 4.46
CA VAL A 289 6.10 18.53 5.21
C VAL A 289 6.68 19.54 6.20
N SER A 290 6.49 20.85 5.95
CA SER A 290 7.02 21.89 6.83
C SER A 290 6.37 21.89 8.22
N LYS A 291 5.24 21.22 8.39
CA LYS A 291 4.53 21.03 9.66
C LYS A 291 4.95 19.76 10.41
N CYS A 292 5.81 18.96 9.79
CA CYS A 292 6.26 17.71 10.42
C CYS A 292 7.33 17.98 11.49
N PRO A 293 7.36 17.20 12.57
CA PRO A 293 8.34 17.34 13.63
C PRO A 293 9.79 17.27 13.11
N GLY A 294 10.62 18.26 13.44
CA GLY A 294 12.02 18.31 13.07
C GLY A 294 12.32 18.76 11.64
N TYR A 295 11.30 19.14 10.85
CA TYR A 295 11.54 19.77 9.55
C TYR A 295 12.02 21.23 9.74
N PRO A 296 13.11 21.66 9.06
CA PRO A 296 13.60 23.04 9.13
C PRO A 296 12.71 23.97 8.32
N ALA A 297 11.74 24.62 8.98
CA ALA A 297 10.67 25.41 8.32
C ALA A 297 11.22 26.55 7.47
N GLU A 298 12.38 27.10 7.80
CA GLU A 298 13.09 28.15 7.06
C GLU A 298 13.57 27.71 5.67
N LYS A 299 13.60 26.41 5.41
CA LYS A 299 13.99 25.85 4.11
C LYS A 299 12.81 25.55 3.18
N LYS A 300 11.58 25.65 3.65
CA LYS A 300 10.37 25.23 2.93
C LYS A 300 10.30 25.70 1.47
N ASP A 301 10.65 26.96 1.22
CA ASP A 301 10.52 27.57 -0.10
C ASP A 301 11.81 27.54 -0.92
N ARG A 302 12.83 26.83 -0.41
CA ARG A 302 14.10 26.71 -1.13
C ARG A 302 14.04 25.62 -2.19
N THR A 303 14.83 25.84 -3.25
CA THR A 303 15.05 24.85 -4.31
C THR A 303 16.55 24.53 -4.33
N PHE A 304 16.86 23.25 -4.44
CA PHE A 304 18.21 22.72 -4.45
C PHE A 304 18.48 22.00 -5.76
N ALA A 305 19.75 21.86 -6.12
CA ALA A 305 20.17 21.04 -7.23
C ALA A 305 20.18 19.55 -6.81
N LEU A 306 19.40 18.73 -7.50
CA LEU A 306 19.38 17.28 -7.32
C LEU A 306 20.09 16.62 -8.51
N THR A 307 21.28 16.07 -8.27
CA THR A 307 21.98 15.26 -9.26
C THR A 307 21.52 13.80 -9.15
N VAL A 308 20.90 13.30 -10.21
CA VAL A 308 20.42 11.90 -10.30
C VAL A 308 21.38 11.11 -11.15
N VAL A 309 22.00 10.07 -10.56
CA VAL A 309 22.95 9.19 -11.23
C VAL A 309 22.26 7.89 -11.62
N ARG A 310 22.26 7.55 -12.92
CA ARG A 310 21.72 6.32 -13.50
C ARG A 310 22.80 5.62 -14.30
N GLY A 311 23.45 4.61 -13.74
CA GLY A 311 24.61 4.01 -14.38
C GLY A 311 25.71 5.05 -14.58
N VAL A 312 26.00 5.38 -15.86
CA VAL A 312 26.99 6.43 -16.28
C VAL A 312 26.35 7.79 -16.51
N GLN A 313 25.02 7.84 -16.65
CA GLN A 313 24.27 9.07 -16.91
C GLN A 313 24.09 9.88 -15.63
N LYS A 314 24.19 11.20 -15.75
CA LYS A 314 23.95 12.15 -14.66
C LYS A 314 23.02 13.26 -15.17
N ASP A 315 21.90 13.43 -14.47
CA ASP A 315 20.94 14.51 -14.74
C ASP A 315 20.93 15.43 -13.53
N VAL A 316 20.95 16.74 -13.74
CA VAL A 316 20.82 17.74 -12.68
C VAL A 316 19.45 18.42 -12.82
N ILE A 317 18.63 18.29 -11.80
CA ILE A 317 17.26 18.80 -11.81
C ILE A 317 17.03 19.68 -10.58
N PRO A 318 16.12 20.67 -10.66
CA PRO A 318 15.68 21.42 -9.49
C PRO A 318 14.75 20.55 -8.62
N ALA A 319 15.00 20.52 -7.29
CA ALA A 319 14.17 19.85 -6.31
C ALA A 319 13.82 20.83 -5.19
N ARG A 320 12.51 21.02 -4.95
CA ARG A 320 12.03 21.90 -3.88
C ARG A 320 12.19 21.19 -2.54
N ALA A 321 12.51 21.93 -1.49
CA ALA A 321 12.61 21.38 -0.13
C ALA A 321 11.26 20.78 0.34
N SER A 322 10.14 21.28 -0.14
CA SER A 322 8.80 20.80 0.18
C SER A 322 8.28 19.65 -0.67
N GLU A 323 9.03 19.21 -1.70
CA GLU A 323 8.66 18.05 -2.52
C GLU A 323 9.60 16.86 -2.26
N SER A 324 9.08 15.63 -2.37
CA SER A 324 9.93 14.45 -2.23
C SER A 324 10.81 14.23 -3.45
N LEU A 325 11.92 13.49 -3.28
CA LEU A 325 12.85 13.18 -4.38
C LEU A 325 12.14 12.49 -5.56
N VAL A 326 11.15 11.63 -5.29
CA VAL A 326 10.33 11.00 -6.34
C VAL A 326 9.55 12.04 -7.12
N VAL A 327 8.92 13.01 -6.45
CA VAL A 327 8.13 14.05 -7.13
C VAL A 327 9.02 14.93 -8.00
N ALA A 328 10.23 15.28 -7.51
CA ALA A 328 11.22 16.02 -8.30
C ALA A 328 11.63 15.23 -9.57
N CYS A 329 11.89 13.92 -9.43
CA CYS A 329 12.21 13.05 -10.56
C CYS A 329 11.04 12.94 -11.55
N GLU A 330 9.81 12.67 -11.08
CA GLU A 330 8.61 12.60 -11.92
C GLU A 330 8.38 13.89 -12.72
N ARG A 331 8.54 15.04 -12.06
CA ARG A 331 8.43 16.35 -12.72
C ARG A 331 9.48 16.58 -13.81
N ALA A 332 10.66 16.00 -13.65
CA ALA A 332 11.75 16.05 -14.63
C ALA A 332 11.69 14.94 -15.69
N GLY A 333 10.68 14.05 -15.66
CA GLY A 333 10.55 12.92 -16.57
C GLY A 333 11.52 11.78 -16.29
N ILE A 334 12.15 11.74 -15.10
CA ILE A 334 13.05 10.67 -14.68
C ILE A 334 12.20 9.60 -14.00
N ILE A 335 12.22 8.39 -14.55
CA ILE A 335 11.49 7.24 -13.98
C ILE A 335 12.23 6.76 -12.73
N LEU A 336 11.54 6.80 -11.61
CA LEU A 336 11.94 6.20 -10.35
C LEU A 336 10.77 5.35 -9.86
N LEU A 337 10.95 4.04 -9.87
CA LEU A 337 9.89 3.10 -9.53
C LEU A 337 9.41 3.29 -8.09
N THR A 338 8.10 3.27 -7.92
CA THR A 338 7.44 3.42 -6.61
C THR A 338 6.22 2.52 -6.52
N ASP A 339 5.99 1.93 -5.34
CA ASP A 339 4.75 1.19 -5.05
C ASP A 339 3.90 1.91 -4.02
N CYS A 340 4.26 1.86 -2.72
CA CYS A 340 3.42 2.38 -1.63
C CYS A 340 3.35 3.92 -1.56
N ARG A 341 4.35 4.65 -1.99
CA ARG A 341 4.49 6.12 -1.87
C ARG A 341 4.25 6.67 -0.44
N SER A 342 4.48 5.87 0.58
CA SER A 342 4.32 6.23 2.00
C SER A 342 5.59 6.06 2.83
N GLY A 343 6.72 5.69 2.17
CA GLY A 343 8.00 5.52 2.85
C GLY A 343 8.23 4.13 3.46
N GLU A 344 7.32 3.16 3.27
CA GLU A 344 7.35 1.88 3.98
C GLU A 344 7.98 0.73 3.18
N CYS A 345 7.54 0.50 1.95
CA CYS A 345 7.86 -0.74 1.20
C CYS A 345 9.33 -0.85 0.75
N GLY A 346 10.05 0.26 0.62
CA GLY A 346 11.44 0.28 0.17
C GLY A 346 11.62 0.09 -1.33
N PHE A 347 10.57 0.00 -2.14
CA PHE A 347 10.68 -0.19 -3.58
C PHE A 347 11.40 0.99 -4.27
N CYS A 348 11.18 2.22 -3.79
CA CYS A 348 11.88 3.44 -4.22
C CYS A 348 13.23 3.65 -3.51
N ARG A 349 13.87 2.59 -3.02
CA ARG A 349 15.14 2.65 -2.31
C ARG A 349 16.23 3.26 -3.16
N THR A 350 16.84 4.33 -2.69
CA THR A 350 17.79 5.17 -3.41
C THR A 350 19.01 5.44 -2.56
N LYS A 351 20.21 5.34 -3.14
CA LYS A 351 21.47 5.64 -2.46
C LYS A 351 21.73 7.15 -2.46
N VAL A 352 21.92 7.74 -1.29
CA VAL A 352 22.43 9.11 -1.16
C VAL A 352 23.94 9.07 -1.22
N LEU A 353 24.53 9.81 -2.17
CA LEU A 353 25.97 9.96 -2.33
C LEU A 353 26.48 11.21 -1.61
N SER A 354 25.69 12.29 -1.62
CA SER A 354 26.00 13.54 -0.91
C SER A 354 24.77 14.39 -0.67
N GLY A 355 24.82 15.31 0.26
CA GLY A 355 23.79 16.29 0.58
C GLY A 355 22.98 15.94 1.82
N ALA A 356 22.32 16.95 2.38
CA ALA A 356 21.43 16.83 3.54
C ALA A 356 19.98 16.62 3.09
N TYR A 357 19.24 15.83 3.86
CA TYR A 357 17.84 15.51 3.58
C TYR A 357 17.05 15.39 4.88
N TYR A 358 15.73 15.44 4.74
CA TYR A 358 14.76 15.18 5.79
C TYR A 358 13.88 13.97 5.44
N VAL A 359 13.56 13.18 6.45
CA VAL A 359 12.52 12.12 6.39
C VAL A 359 11.63 12.29 7.61
N SER A 360 10.33 12.40 7.40
CA SER A 360 9.39 12.49 8.52
C SER A 360 9.44 11.21 9.36
N PRO A 361 9.54 11.31 10.71
CA PRO A 361 9.56 10.13 11.57
C PRO A 361 8.36 9.20 11.39
N GLU A 362 7.21 9.74 11.00
CA GLU A 362 5.99 8.96 10.76
C GLU A 362 6.02 8.15 9.45
N ASN A 363 6.89 8.54 8.50
CA ASN A 363 7.05 7.93 7.19
C ASN A 363 8.43 7.29 7.01
N ASP A 364 9.19 7.08 8.09
CA ASP A 364 10.53 6.48 8.04
C ASP A 364 10.47 4.96 8.23
N GLY A 365 10.09 4.25 7.19
CA GLY A 365 10.12 2.78 7.12
C GLY A 365 11.48 2.18 6.80
N ARG A 366 12.56 2.98 6.77
CA ARG A 366 13.91 2.48 6.51
C ARG A 366 14.37 1.48 7.55
N ARG A 367 14.97 0.38 7.11
CA ARG A 367 15.65 -0.58 7.98
C ARG A 367 16.95 0.00 8.55
N ALA A 368 17.50 -0.60 9.59
CA ALA A 368 18.80 -0.19 10.15
C ALA A 368 19.89 -0.15 9.07
N ALA A 369 20.02 -1.21 8.27
CA ALA A 369 20.97 -1.27 7.17
C ALA A 369 20.81 -0.14 6.12
N ASP A 370 19.58 0.31 5.85
CA ASP A 370 19.38 1.43 4.93
C ASP A 370 20.00 2.72 5.47
N ARG A 371 19.85 2.98 6.77
CA ARG A 371 20.46 4.13 7.45
C ARG A 371 21.97 4.02 7.49
N ASP A 372 22.51 2.85 7.86
CA ASP A 372 23.94 2.61 7.98
C ASP A 372 24.67 2.74 6.64
N PHE A 373 24.00 2.39 5.54
CA PHE A 373 24.56 2.45 4.20
C PHE A 373 24.06 3.64 3.36
N ASN A 374 23.49 4.67 3.98
CA ASN A 374 22.98 5.88 3.33
C ASN A 374 21.93 5.61 2.23
N TYR A 375 21.02 4.67 2.46
CA TYR A 375 19.87 4.50 1.59
C TYR A 375 18.66 5.22 2.17
N VAL A 376 17.85 5.76 1.29
CA VAL A 376 16.59 6.43 1.62
C VAL A 376 15.46 5.86 0.79
N HIS A 377 14.24 6.01 1.28
CA HIS A 377 13.04 5.80 0.47
C HIS A 377 12.69 7.12 -0.20
N ALA A 378 13.03 7.25 -1.48
CA ALA A 378 12.95 8.51 -2.21
C ALA A 378 11.55 9.15 -2.21
N CYS A 379 10.48 8.35 -2.09
CA CYS A 379 9.11 8.87 -2.00
C CYS A 379 8.85 9.66 -0.71
N ALA A 380 9.57 9.39 0.39
CA ALA A 380 9.40 10.04 1.70
C ALA A 380 10.61 10.88 2.13
N THR A 381 11.50 11.21 1.19
CA THR A 381 12.74 11.95 1.46
C THR A 381 12.69 13.31 0.76
N TYR A 382 13.03 14.36 1.50
CA TYR A 382 12.96 15.76 1.08
C TYR A 382 14.36 16.40 1.11
N PRO A 383 14.79 17.13 0.06
CA PRO A 383 16.12 17.71 0.02
C PRO A 383 16.23 18.91 0.95
N LEU A 384 17.35 19.03 1.69
CA LEU A 384 17.68 20.18 2.55
C LEU A 384 18.96 20.90 2.13
N SER A 385 19.64 20.42 1.10
CA SER A 385 20.79 21.04 0.43
C SER A 385 20.85 20.50 -1.00
N ASP A 386 21.80 20.96 -1.79
CA ASP A 386 22.17 20.28 -3.02
C ASP A 386 22.53 18.83 -2.72
N MET A 387 22.01 17.89 -3.52
CA MET A 387 22.12 16.46 -3.28
C MET A 387 22.59 15.71 -4.51
N THR A 388 23.28 14.60 -4.29
CA THR A 388 23.53 13.60 -5.32
C THR A 388 22.97 12.26 -4.88
N ILE A 389 22.14 11.67 -5.71
CA ILE A 389 21.53 10.36 -5.49
C ILE A 389 21.87 9.41 -6.63
N LYS A 390 21.93 8.11 -6.31
CA LYS A 390 22.05 7.04 -7.30
C LYS A 390 20.83 6.16 -7.24
N ILE A 391 20.12 6.07 -8.37
CA ILE A 391 18.93 5.24 -8.53
C ILE A 391 19.25 3.97 -9.32
N PRO A 392 18.47 2.87 -9.17
CA PRO A 392 18.59 1.71 -10.03
C PRO A 392 18.42 2.06 -11.50
N ILE A 393 19.05 1.30 -12.38
CA ILE A 393 18.79 1.35 -13.83
C ILE A 393 17.51 0.52 -14.05
N VAL A 394 16.53 1.15 -14.66
CA VAL A 394 15.23 0.53 -14.99
C VAL A 394 15.17 0.35 -16.50
#